data_86121439a2435e17a9b58a104b2da3f0
#
_entry.id   86121439a2435e17a9b58a104b2da3f0
#
_cell.length_a   1.000
_cell.length_b   1.000
_cell.length_c   1.000
_cell.angle_alpha   90.00
_cell.angle_beta   90.00
_cell.angle_gamma   90.00
#
_symmetry.space_group_name_H-M   'P 1'
#
loop_
_entity.id
_entity.type
_entity.pdbx_description
1 polymer ?
#
loop_
_entity_poly.entity_id
_entity_poly.type
_entity_poly.pdbx_seq_one_letter_code
_entity_poly.pdbx_strand_id
1 'polypeptide(L)'
;MQYLNIRYKRVMQYLRYEGPKGSGMPEMFYTSEAISSDKELGKSIALITDGRFSGASTGPVIGHCSPEAVDGGPIALVEEDDLIEIDVMERKLNIVGVNGERKSMEEIDEILKERRAKWTPRKPKYEKGVLRLFSQHAASPMKGAYLDY
;
A
#
# COMPACT_ATOMS: atom_id res chain seq x y z
N MET A 1 -19.69 14.99 -9.96
CA MET A 1 -18.62 14.21 -9.35
C MET A 1 -17.67 13.80 -10.46
N GLN A 2 -16.54 14.49 -10.63
CA GLN A 2 -15.54 14.08 -11.63
C GLN A 2 -14.75 12.93 -11.01
N TYR A 3 -14.97 11.72 -11.50
CA TYR A 3 -14.16 10.57 -11.16
C TYR A 3 -12.76 10.77 -11.76
N LEU A 4 -11.76 10.86 -10.90
CA LEU A 4 -10.38 11.04 -11.28
C LEU A 4 -9.87 9.73 -11.91
N ASN A 5 -9.83 9.67 -13.22
CA ASN A 5 -9.24 8.54 -13.95
C ASN A 5 -7.72 8.74 -13.96
N ILE A 6 -7.05 8.25 -12.91
CA ILE A 6 -5.59 8.36 -12.77
C ILE A 6 -4.99 7.14 -13.46
N ARG A 7 -4.77 7.23 -14.76
CA ARG A 7 -4.17 6.12 -15.50
C ARG A 7 -2.68 5.90 -15.19
N TYR A 8 -1.94 6.94 -14.83
CA TYR A 8 -0.52 6.83 -14.45
C TYR A 8 -0.10 8.05 -13.62
N LYS A 9 0.53 7.84 -12.46
CA LYS A 9 1.25 8.91 -11.77
C LYS A 9 2.71 8.51 -11.54
N ARG A 10 3.61 9.43 -11.89
CA ARG A 10 5.06 9.29 -11.72
C ARG A 10 5.52 9.36 -10.26
N VAL A 11 4.70 9.92 -9.37
CA VAL A 11 5.07 10.08 -7.98
C VAL A 11 4.05 9.35 -7.13
N MET A 12 4.45 8.20 -6.64
CA MET A 12 3.68 7.42 -5.67
C MET A 12 4.45 7.33 -4.37
N GLN A 13 3.75 7.52 -3.25
CA GLN A 13 4.28 7.28 -1.93
C GLN A 13 3.66 6.01 -1.36
N TYR A 14 4.53 5.09 -0.94
CA TYR A 14 4.11 3.84 -0.32
C TYR A 14 4.40 3.87 1.16
N LEU A 15 3.37 3.69 1.97
CA LEU A 15 3.49 3.48 3.41
C LEU A 15 3.28 1.99 3.66
N ARG A 16 4.36 1.28 3.88
CA ARG A 16 4.39 -0.17 4.01
C ARG A 16 4.60 -0.62 5.44
N TYR A 17 4.09 -1.81 5.76
CA TYR A 17 4.19 -2.42 7.09
C TYR A 17 3.35 -1.69 8.15
N GLU A 18 2.30 -1.01 7.71
CA GLU A 18 1.35 -0.30 8.56
C GLU A 18 -0.03 -1.00 8.62
N GLY A 19 -0.09 -2.24 8.11
CA GLY A 19 -1.27 -3.10 8.20
C GLY A 19 -1.49 -3.65 9.61
N PRO A 20 -2.55 -4.46 9.79
CA PRO A 20 -2.91 -5.03 11.10
C PRO A 20 -1.77 -5.79 11.76
N LYS A 21 -1.09 -6.67 11.04
CA LYS A 21 0.05 -7.44 11.54
C LYS A 21 1.33 -6.61 11.59
N GLY A 22 1.50 -5.67 10.67
CA GLY A 22 2.69 -4.83 10.61
C GLY A 22 2.86 -3.92 11.81
N SER A 23 1.80 -3.18 12.17
CA SER A 23 1.86 -2.16 13.22
C SER A 23 0.57 -1.97 14.02
N GLY A 24 -0.43 -2.86 13.87
CA GLY A 24 -1.74 -2.71 14.48
C GLY A 24 -2.64 -1.71 13.74
N MET A 25 -2.30 -1.41 12.49
CA MET A 25 -3.10 -0.58 11.57
C MET A 25 -3.44 0.83 12.12
N PRO A 26 -2.43 1.63 12.54
CA PRO A 26 -2.70 2.98 13.03
C PRO A 26 -3.29 3.84 11.92
N GLU A 27 -4.06 4.83 12.30
CA GLU A 27 -4.60 5.82 11.39
C GLU A 27 -3.49 6.81 10.98
N MET A 28 -3.37 7.13 9.69
CA MET A 28 -2.26 7.92 9.14
C MET A 28 -2.74 9.26 8.55
N PHE A 29 -3.58 9.97 9.29
CA PHE A 29 -4.12 11.27 8.89
C PHE A 29 -3.01 12.30 8.60
N TYR A 30 -2.01 12.42 9.46
CA TYR A 30 -0.95 13.43 9.32
C TYR A 30 -0.19 13.32 7.99
N THR A 31 0.05 12.11 7.49
CA THR A 31 0.75 11.92 6.21
C THR A 31 -0.11 12.41 5.04
N SER A 32 -1.40 12.07 5.05
CA SER A 32 -2.33 12.53 4.01
C SER A 32 -2.54 14.04 4.07
N GLU A 33 -2.63 14.62 5.28
CA GLU A 33 -2.79 16.05 5.49
C GLU A 33 -1.55 16.84 5.06
N ALA A 34 -0.36 16.35 5.37
CA ALA A 34 0.88 17.01 4.93
C ALA A 34 0.97 17.14 3.40
N ILE A 35 0.50 16.13 2.66
CA ILE A 35 0.46 16.17 1.19
C ILE A 35 -0.68 17.06 0.70
N SER A 36 -1.87 16.96 1.28
CA SER A 36 -3.05 17.72 0.83
C SER A 36 -2.98 19.21 1.16
N SER A 37 -2.18 19.59 2.17
CA SER A 37 -1.95 21.00 2.50
C SER A 37 -1.19 21.76 1.41
N ASP A 38 -0.39 21.06 0.61
CA ASP A 38 0.20 21.60 -0.61
C ASP A 38 -0.68 21.21 -1.80
N LYS A 39 -1.30 22.22 -2.45
CA LYS A 39 -2.24 22.02 -3.55
C LYS A 39 -1.63 21.33 -4.78
N GLU A 40 -0.34 21.52 -5.03
CA GLU A 40 0.33 20.91 -6.17
C GLU A 40 0.72 19.45 -5.84
N LEU A 41 1.23 19.21 -4.65
CA LEU A 41 1.52 17.85 -4.18
C LEU A 41 0.22 17.02 -4.09
N GLY A 42 -0.83 17.56 -3.50
CA GLY A 42 -2.12 16.87 -3.36
C GLY A 42 -2.76 16.45 -4.68
N LYS A 43 -2.44 17.16 -5.80
CA LYS A 43 -2.88 16.75 -7.14
C LYS A 43 -1.92 15.78 -7.82
N SER A 44 -0.64 15.80 -7.46
CA SER A 44 0.42 15.07 -8.17
C SER A 44 0.79 13.75 -7.51
N ILE A 45 0.57 13.58 -6.21
CA ILE A 45 0.96 12.39 -5.46
C ILE A 45 -0.26 11.50 -5.18
N ALA A 46 -0.11 10.19 -5.33
CA ALA A 46 -1.02 9.20 -4.78
C ALA A 46 -0.36 8.50 -3.59
N LEU A 47 -1.12 8.32 -2.49
CA LEU A 47 -0.71 7.57 -1.32
C LEU A 47 -1.31 6.17 -1.34
N ILE A 48 -0.48 5.16 -1.18
CA ILE A 48 -0.90 3.76 -1.11
C ILE A 48 -0.35 3.14 0.17
N THR A 49 -1.18 2.42 0.91
CA THR A 49 -0.76 1.79 2.16
C THR A 49 -1.50 0.47 2.41
N ASP A 50 -0.84 -0.43 3.12
CA ASP A 50 -1.48 -1.60 3.75
C ASP A 50 -2.12 -1.27 5.11
N GLY A 51 -1.88 -0.06 5.64
CA GLY A 51 -2.57 0.52 6.78
C GLY A 51 -3.87 1.23 6.39
N ARG A 52 -4.25 2.26 7.13
CA ARG A 52 -5.49 3.03 6.90
C ARG A 52 -5.27 4.53 6.98
N PHE A 53 -6.14 5.27 6.30
CA PHE A 53 -6.25 6.72 6.40
C PHE A 53 -7.52 7.13 7.12
N SER A 54 -7.55 8.38 7.61
CA SER A 54 -8.76 9.01 8.15
C SER A 54 -9.82 9.21 7.06
N GLY A 55 -11.08 9.19 7.45
CA GLY A 55 -12.19 9.62 6.59
C GLY A 55 -12.14 11.09 6.19
N ALA A 56 -11.34 11.91 6.87
CA ALA A 56 -11.07 13.31 6.51
C ALA A 56 -9.96 13.46 5.47
N SER A 57 -9.24 12.40 5.12
CA SER A 57 -8.18 12.45 4.11
C SER A 57 -8.72 12.82 2.75
N THR A 58 -8.00 13.68 2.05
CA THR A 58 -8.37 14.16 0.70
C THR A 58 -7.31 13.75 -0.32
N GLY A 59 -7.70 13.74 -1.60
CA GLY A 59 -6.82 13.35 -2.70
C GLY A 59 -6.82 11.85 -3.00
N PRO A 60 -5.91 11.38 -3.86
CA PRO A 60 -5.83 9.97 -4.24
C PRO A 60 -5.13 9.16 -3.15
N VAL A 61 -5.89 8.70 -2.17
CA VAL A 61 -5.42 7.85 -1.06
C VAL A 61 -6.07 6.47 -1.14
N ILE A 62 -5.25 5.41 -1.05
CA ILE A 62 -5.68 4.02 -1.13
C ILE A 62 -5.12 3.29 0.09
N GLY A 63 -6.00 2.89 0.98
CA GLY A 63 -5.67 2.10 2.15
C GLY A 63 -6.04 0.62 2.01
N HIS A 64 -5.72 -0.14 3.05
CA HIS A 64 -6.10 -1.55 3.21
C HIS A 64 -5.57 -2.47 2.09
N CYS A 65 -4.44 -2.09 1.45
CA CYS A 65 -3.82 -2.95 0.43
C CYS A 65 -3.50 -4.33 1.02
N SER A 66 -4.00 -5.36 0.37
CA SER A 66 -3.91 -6.74 0.85
C SER A 66 -3.49 -7.68 -0.26
N PRO A 67 -2.66 -8.69 0.06
CA PRO A 67 -2.02 -8.98 1.35
C PRO A 67 -1.09 -7.85 1.81
N GLU A 68 -1.01 -7.60 3.14
CA GLU A 68 -0.15 -6.55 3.69
C GLU A 68 1.36 -6.85 3.49
N ALA A 69 2.21 -5.84 3.61
CA ALA A 69 3.63 -5.97 3.34
C ALA A 69 4.33 -6.99 4.26
N VAL A 70 3.90 -7.13 5.51
CA VAL A 70 4.48 -8.10 6.44
C VAL A 70 4.20 -9.54 6.04
N ASP A 71 3.12 -9.79 5.32
CA ASP A 71 2.78 -11.08 4.72
C ASP A 71 3.43 -11.27 3.32
N GLY A 72 4.27 -10.31 2.89
CA GLY A 72 4.90 -10.31 1.59
C GLY A 72 3.92 -10.00 0.44
N GLY A 73 2.86 -9.23 0.70
CA GLY A 73 1.96 -8.76 -0.36
C GLY A 73 2.69 -7.95 -1.45
N PRO A 74 2.08 -7.73 -2.62
CA PRO A 74 2.72 -6.99 -3.71
C PRO A 74 3.28 -5.64 -3.29
N ILE A 75 2.63 -4.94 -2.34
CA ILE A 75 3.11 -3.68 -1.80
C ILE A 75 4.50 -3.78 -1.14
N ALA A 76 4.88 -4.96 -0.61
CA ALA A 76 6.22 -5.19 -0.07
C ALA A 76 7.30 -5.26 -1.15
N LEU A 77 6.91 -5.58 -2.37
CA LEU A 77 7.79 -5.86 -3.51
C LEU A 77 7.96 -4.69 -4.47
N VAL A 78 7.17 -3.62 -4.28
CA VAL A 78 7.30 -2.40 -5.08
C VAL A 78 8.65 -1.76 -4.82
N GLU A 79 9.35 -1.36 -5.87
CA GLU A 79 10.62 -0.64 -5.84
C GLU A 79 10.48 0.75 -6.44
N GLU A 80 11.53 1.56 -6.32
CA GLU A 80 11.57 2.88 -6.92
C GLU A 80 11.43 2.78 -8.44
N ASP A 81 10.78 3.76 -9.04
CA ASP A 81 10.45 3.82 -10.48
C ASP A 81 9.53 2.70 -11.01
N ASP A 82 8.91 1.90 -10.14
CA ASP A 82 7.81 1.04 -10.58
C ASP A 82 6.58 1.86 -10.99
N LEU A 83 5.96 1.48 -12.10
CA LEU A 83 4.73 2.10 -12.59
C LEU A 83 3.51 1.41 -12.01
N ILE A 84 2.66 2.18 -11.35
CA ILE A 84 1.40 1.68 -10.78
C ILE A 84 0.22 2.25 -11.55
N GLU A 85 -0.67 1.36 -11.94
CA GLU A 85 -1.98 1.72 -12.48
C GLU A 85 -3.03 1.75 -11.37
N ILE A 86 -3.73 2.88 -11.27
CA ILE A 86 -4.90 3.04 -10.42
C ILE A 86 -6.06 3.36 -11.34
N ASP A 87 -6.98 2.42 -11.51
CA ASP A 87 -8.22 2.61 -12.25
C ASP A 87 -9.41 2.34 -11.31
N VAL A 88 -10.01 3.42 -10.84
CA VAL A 88 -11.12 3.34 -9.87
C VAL A 88 -12.37 2.74 -10.53
N MET A 89 -12.61 3.02 -11.80
CA MET A 89 -13.79 2.54 -12.52
C MET A 89 -13.71 1.04 -12.77
N GLU A 90 -12.52 0.57 -13.17
CA GLU A 90 -12.25 -0.84 -13.40
C GLU A 90 -11.82 -1.58 -12.12
N ARG A 91 -11.72 -0.86 -10.98
CA ARG A 91 -11.27 -1.40 -9.68
C ARG A 91 -9.91 -2.09 -9.76
N LYS A 92 -8.97 -1.44 -10.48
CA LYS A 92 -7.61 -1.97 -10.67
C LYS A 92 -6.60 -1.19 -9.86
N LEU A 93 -5.70 -1.93 -9.22
CA LEU A 93 -4.50 -1.43 -8.58
C LEU A 93 -3.39 -2.42 -8.88
N ASN A 94 -2.59 -2.13 -9.91
CA ASN A 94 -1.61 -3.07 -10.45
C ASN A 94 -0.24 -2.42 -10.63
N ILE A 95 0.82 -3.21 -10.47
CA ILE A 95 2.14 -2.86 -10.98
C ILE A 95 2.12 -3.16 -12.49
N VAL A 96 2.40 -2.16 -13.31
CA VAL A 96 2.30 -2.26 -14.77
C VAL A 96 3.61 -1.90 -15.49
N GLY A 97 4.67 -1.64 -14.73
CA GLY A 97 5.97 -1.35 -15.27
C GLY A 97 7.05 -1.32 -14.20
N VAL A 98 8.29 -1.37 -14.64
CA VAL A 98 9.49 -1.39 -13.79
C VAL A 98 10.53 -0.45 -14.40
N ASN A 99 11.29 0.25 -13.56
CA ASN A 99 12.29 1.25 -13.99
C ASN A 99 11.71 2.32 -14.94
N GLY A 100 10.47 2.73 -14.70
CA GLY A 100 9.80 3.72 -15.54
C GLY A 100 9.28 3.20 -16.89
N GLU A 101 9.45 1.92 -17.19
CA GLU A 101 9.03 1.28 -18.45
C GLU A 101 7.84 0.35 -18.23
N ARG A 102 6.83 0.47 -19.09
CA ARG A 102 5.70 -0.44 -19.08
C ARG A 102 6.10 -1.84 -19.54
N LYS A 103 5.60 -2.86 -18.87
CA LYS A 103 5.87 -4.28 -19.14
C LYS A 103 4.57 -5.04 -19.38
N SER A 104 4.66 -6.23 -19.96
CA SER A 104 3.54 -7.16 -20.00
C SER A 104 3.25 -7.70 -18.59
N MET A 105 2.05 -8.24 -18.38
CA MET A 105 1.70 -8.82 -17.07
C MET A 105 2.56 -10.03 -16.75
N GLU A 106 2.92 -10.82 -17.76
CA GLU A 106 3.79 -11.99 -17.64
C GLU A 106 5.20 -11.58 -17.16
N GLU A 107 5.77 -10.51 -17.76
CA GLU A 107 7.06 -9.96 -17.32
C GLU A 107 6.99 -9.43 -15.88
N ILE A 108 5.89 -8.74 -15.51
CA ILE A 108 5.70 -8.26 -14.14
C ILE A 108 5.62 -9.42 -13.15
N ASP A 109 4.89 -10.47 -13.48
CA ASP A 109 4.75 -11.64 -12.61
C ASP A 109 6.11 -12.34 -12.36
N GLU A 110 6.95 -12.48 -13.38
CA GLU A 110 8.30 -13.04 -13.20
C GLU A 110 9.20 -12.11 -12.35
N ILE A 111 9.17 -10.80 -12.58
CA ILE A 111 9.91 -9.83 -11.77
C ILE A 111 9.47 -9.88 -10.31
N LEU A 112 8.16 -9.89 -10.05
CA LEU A 112 7.64 -9.97 -8.69
C LEU A 112 7.98 -11.30 -8.02
N LYS A 113 8.03 -12.39 -8.76
CA LYS A 113 8.49 -13.68 -8.27
C LYS A 113 9.96 -13.67 -7.87
N GLU A 114 10.84 -13.04 -8.68
CA GLU A 114 12.24 -12.86 -8.33
C GLU A 114 12.44 -11.97 -7.09
N ARG A 115 11.69 -10.85 -7.01
CA ARG A 115 11.72 -9.96 -5.84
C ARG A 115 11.24 -10.69 -4.59
N ARG A 116 10.18 -11.49 -4.71
CA ARG A 116 9.66 -12.29 -3.60
C ARG A 116 10.66 -13.34 -3.13
N ALA A 117 11.43 -13.95 -4.02
CA ALA A 117 12.47 -14.90 -3.64
C ALA A 117 13.61 -14.27 -2.81
N LYS A 118 13.82 -12.97 -2.98
CA LYS A 118 14.83 -12.18 -2.23
C LYS A 118 14.24 -11.48 -1.01
N TRP A 119 12.91 -11.35 -0.94
CA TRP A 119 12.24 -10.68 0.15
C TRP A 119 12.32 -11.49 1.45
N THR A 120 12.56 -10.81 2.56
CA THR A 120 12.55 -11.41 3.89
C THR A 120 11.61 -10.66 4.81
N PRO A 121 10.84 -11.36 5.65
CA PRO A 121 9.95 -10.71 6.61
C PRO A 121 10.71 -9.77 7.53
N ARG A 122 10.17 -8.57 7.75
CA ARG A 122 10.71 -7.66 8.76
C ARG A 122 10.48 -8.20 10.16
N LYS A 123 11.39 -7.88 11.09
CA LYS A 123 11.14 -8.09 12.51
C LYS A 123 9.89 -7.32 12.93
N PRO A 124 9.05 -7.89 13.81
CA PRO A 124 7.88 -7.19 14.32
C PRO A 124 8.27 -5.83 14.92
N LYS A 125 7.49 -4.79 14.59
CA LYS A 125 7.70 -3.43 15.10
C LYS A 125 7.55 -3.38 16.63
N TYR A 126 6.67 -4.22 17.17
CA TYR A 126 6.40 -4.30 18.60
C TYR A 126 6.68 -5.70 19.12
N GLU A 127 7.44 -5.80 20.20
CA GLU A 127 7.85 -7.10 20.79
C GLU A 127 6.89 -7.58 21.89
N LYS A 128 6.06 -6.67 22.44
CA LYS A 128 5.14 -6.97 23.56
C LYS A 128 3.92 -6.05 23.52
N GLY A 129 2.93 -6.36 24.37
CA GLY A 129 1.69 -5.57 24.50
C GLY A 129 0.66 -5.89 23.43
N VAL A 130 -0.43 -5.11 23.40
CA VAL A 130 -1.58 -5.33 22.51
C VAL A 130 -1.20 -5.28 21.03
N LEU A 131 -0.26 -4.42 20.66
CA LEU A 131 0.19 -4.32 19.26
C LEU A 131 0.97 -5.56 18.82
N ARG A 132 1.69 -6.22 19.74
CA ARG A 132 2.27 -7.54 19.48
C ARG A 132 1.20 -8.61 19.28
N LEU A 133 0.13 -8.55 20.04
CA LEU A 133 -1.01 -9.46 19.88
C LEU A 133 -1.63 -9.30 18.48
N PHE A 134 -1.85 -8.06 18.02
CA PHE A 134 -2.28 -7.80 16.66
C PHE A 134 -1.32 -8.39 15.61
N SER A 135 -0.01 -8.17 15.76
CA SER A 135 0.96 -8.69 14.79
C SER A 135 0.96 -10.21 14.67
N GLN A 136 0.52 -10.92 15.70
CA GLN A 136 0.46 -12.38 15.72
C GLN A 136 -0.87 -12.95 15.25
N HIS A 137 -1.98 -12.27 15.55
CA HIS A 137 -3.33 -12.85 15.46
C HIS A 137 -4.29 -12.04 14.59
N ALA A 138 -3.88 -10.89 14.03
CA ALA A 138 -4.78 -10.13 13.19
C ALA A 138 -5.09 -10.86 11.89
N ALA A 139 -6.37 -10.96 11.56
CA ALA A 139 -6.82 -11.40 10.25
C ALA A 139 -6.50 -10.34 9.18
N SER A 140 -6.46 -10.77 7.92
CA SER A 140 -6.29 -9.85 6.79
C SER A 140 -7.36 -8.74 6.79
N PRO A 141 -7.05 -7.52 6.35
CA PRO A 141 -8.04 -6.45 6.13
C PRO A 141 -9.20 -6.89 5.24
N MET A 142 -8.97 -7.80 4.29
CA MET A 142 -10.02 -8.39 3.45
C MET A 142 -11.08 -9.16 4.24
N LYS A 143 -10.73 -9.59 5.45
CA LYS A 143 -11.64 -10.28 6.37
C LYS A 143 -12.13 -9.40 7.52
N GLY A 144 -11.67 -8.14 7.60
CA GLY A 144 -12.06 -7.19 8.63
C GLY A 144 -11.01 -6.93 9.71
N ALA A 145 -9.79 -7.44 9.57
CA ALA A 145 -8.64 -7.17 10.47
C ALA A 145 -8.92 -7.44 11.96
N TYR A 146 -9.84 -8.34 12.28
CA TYR A 146 -10.13 -8.76 13.66
C TYR A 146 -9.02 -9.65 14.22
N LEU A 147 -8.98 -9.81 15.54
CA LEU A 147 -8.09 -10.76 16.18
C LEU A 147 -8.68 -12.18 16.08
N ASP A 148 -7.95 -13.07 15.42
CA ASP A 148 -8.30 -14.48 15.23
C ASP A 148 -7.43 -15.32 16.19
N TYR A 149 -8.02 -15.73 17.32
CA TYR A 149 -7.35 -16.50 18.39
C TYR A 149 -8.25 -17.54 19.00
#